data_c232c3e6abc5e216c5feafe69f362db1
#
_entry.id   c232c3e6abc5e216c5feafe69f362db1
#
_cell.length_a   1.000
_cell.length_b   1.000
_cell.length_c   1.000
_cell.angle_alpha   90.00
_cell.angle_beta   90.00
_cell.angle_gamma   90.00
#
_symmetry.space_group_name_H-M   'P 1'
#
loop_
_entity.id
_entity.type
_entity.pdbx_description
1 polymer ?
#
loop_
_entity_poly.entity_id
_entity_poly.type
_entity_poly.pdbx_seq_one_letter_code
_entity_poly.pdbx_strand_id
1 'polypeptide(L)'
;MMNYEASPFQDYESITIDELKDQANSLLNLVTDEQRPLRVYMNNGKEFLLFPQDLLAPICDSDFRLILLSAMRYAMGRNTCMPALVSDYIKRHIRFLDDKFLALAADDIRRHLEDYAEHEPNPNLWQGLFDALEAEQRARA
;
A
#
# COMPACT_ATOMS: atom_id res chain seq x y z
N MET A 1 -18.78 -1.35 20.21
CA MET A 1 -17.75 -1.41 19.63
C MET A 1 -17.87 -1.58 18.33
N MET A 2 -17.29 -1.01 17.70
CA MET A 2 -17.38 -1.17 16.51
C MET A 2 -16.85 -2.33 16.06
N ASN A 3 -17.51 -2.92 15.46
CA ASN A 3 -17.06 -3.91 14.85
C ASN A 3 -16.81 -3.64 13.54
N TYR A 4 -15.92 -3.01 13.31
CA TYR A 4 -15.55 -2.82 12.07
C TYR A 4 -14.97 -4.02 11.52
N GLU A 5 -14.91 -4.05 10.25
CA GLU A 5 -14.27 -5.07 9.59
C GLU A 5 -12.85 -5.11 9.98
N ALA A 6 -12.32 -6.24 10.11
CA ALA A 6 -10.97 -6.40 10.53
C ALA A 6 -10.04 -5.70 9.56
N SER A 7 -9.21 -4.84 10.08
CA SER A 7 -8.18 -4.20 9.29
C SER A 7 -7.14 -5.23 8.89
N PRO A 8 -6.65 -5.19 7.65
CA PRO A 8 -5.57 -6.09 7.26
C PRO A 8 -4.30 -5.88 8.07
N PHE A 9 -4.26 -4.78 8.86
CA PHE A 9 -3.10 -4.47 9.67
C PHE A 9 -3.27 -4.85 11.13
N GLN A 10 -4.39 -5.43 11.52
CA GLN A 10 -4.67 -5.60 12.93
C GLN A 10 -3.72 -6.57 13.64
N ASP A 11 -3.10 -7.48 12.90
CA ASP A 11 -2.19 -8.44 13.50
C ASP A 11 -0.78 -7.90 13.68
N TYR A 12 -0.51 -6.69 13.24
CA TYR A 12 0.80 -6.11 13.40
C TYR A 12 0.90 -5.36 14.72
N GLU A 13 2.10 -5.39 15.29
CA GLU A 13 2.33 -4.66 16.52
C GLU A 13 2.03 -3.18 16.31
N SER A 14 1.43 -2.54 17.29
CA SER A 14 1.05 -1.14 17.19
C SER A 14 1.69 -0.33 18.29
N ILE A 15 2.09 0.89 17.95
CA ILE A 15 2.66 1.85 18.88
C ILE A 15 2.07 3.22 18.62
N THR A 16 2.22 4.12 19.58
CA THR A 16 1.81 5.51 19.39
C THR A 16 2.93 6.30 18.73
N ILE A 17 2.56 7.46 18.16
CA ILE A 17 3.58 8.34 17.58
C ILE A 17 4.57 8.81 18.65
N ASP A 18 4.13 8.99 19.89
CA ASP A 18 5.02 9.41 20.97
C ASP A 18 6.05 8.33 21.31
N GLU A 19 5.63 7.07 21.34
CA GLU A 19 6.55 5.95 21.52
C GLU A 19 7.57 5.90 20.40
N LEU A 20 7.13 6.14 19.16
CA LEU A 20 8.05 6.17 18.04
C LEU A 20 9.06 7.30 18.17
N LYS A 21 8.63 8.49 18.60
CA LYS A 21 9.56 9.61 18.81
C LYS A 21 10.59 9.30 19.88
N ASP A 22 10.17 8.68 20.96
CA ASP A 22 11.07 8.39 22.07
C ASP A 22 12.05 7.26 21.79
N GLN A 23 11.62 6.28 20.99
CA GLN A 23 12.39 5.07 20.77
C GLN A 23 12.64 4.80 19.29
N ALA A 24 12.77 5.86 18.50
CA ALA A 24 12.82 5.72 17.05
C ALA A 24 13.89 4.74 16.58
N ASN A 25 15.12 4.86 17.07
CA ASN A 25 16.19 3.99 16.61
C ASN A 25 15.92 2.52 16.94
N SER A 26 15.47 2.25 18.16
CA SER A 26 15.18 0.88 18.59
C SER A 26 14.04 0.28 17.79
N LEU A 27 12.97 1.05 17.58
CA LEU A 27 11.79 0.54 16.89
C LEU A 27 12.05 0.36 15.39
N LEU A 28 12.78 1.29 14.77
CA LEU A 28 13.11 1.16 13.36
C LEU A 28 14.08 0.00 13.12
N ASN A 29 15.03 -0.23 14.05
CA ASN A 29 15.90 -1.39 13.97
C ASN A 29 15.10 -2.69 14.11
N LEU A 30 14.11 -2.70 15.00
CA LEU A 30 13.26 -3.87 15.15
C LEU A 30 12.50 -4.18 13.86
N VAL A 31 11.94 -3.17 13.22
CA VAL A 31 11.25 -3.34 11.94
C VAL A 31 12.22 -3.91 10.90
N THR A 32 13.42 -3.38 10.83
CA THR A 32 14.42 -3.81 9.86
C THR A 32 14.94 -5.22 10.16
N ASP A 33 15.29 -5.48 11.42
CA ASP A 33 15.90 -6.76 11.79
C ASP A 33 14.91 -7.91 11.73
N GLU A 34 13.68 -7.67 12.15
CA GLU A 34 12.65 -8.70 12.13
C GLU A 34 11.86 -8.72 10.84
N GLN A 35 12.09 -7.77 9.95
CA GLN A 35 11.39 -7.68 8.67
C GLN A 35 9.87 -7.69 8.88
N ARG A 36 9.40 -6.89 9.82
CA ARG A 36 8.00 -6.86 10.20
C ARG A 36 7.45 -5.44 10.14
N PRO A 37 6.23 -5.28 9.64
CA PRO A 37 5.57 -3.97 9.68
C PRO A 37 5.26 -3.53 11.10
N LEU A 38 5.21 -2.22 11.30
CA LEU A 38 4.85 -1.63 12.55
C LEU A 38 3.74 -0.63 12.33
N ARG A 39 2.67 -0.75 13.08
CA ARG A 39 1.53 0.13 12.96
C ARG A 39 1.69 1.29 13.92
N VAL A 40 1.58 2.52 13.41
CA VAL A 40 1.80 3.72 14.21
C VAL A 40 0.52 4.53 14.30
N TYR A 41 0.07 4.82 15.52
CA TYR A 41 -1.10 5.63 15.76
C TYR A 41 -0.73 7.07 16.02
N MET A 42 -1.37 7.97 15.32
CA MET A 42 -1.18 9.40 15.51
C MET A 42 -2.15 9.90 16.59
N ASN A 43 -1.85 11.08 17.15
CA ASN A 43 -2.70 11.66 18.18
C ASN A 43 -4.10 12.03 17.68
N ASN A 44 -4.25 12.20 16.37
CA ASN A 44 -5.54 12.54 15.79
C ASN A 44 -6.37 11.31 15.42
N GLY A 45 -5.98 10.14 15.86
CA GLY A 45 -6.70 8.91 15.59
C GLY A 45 -6.35 8.24 14.25
N LYS A 46 -5.52 8.89 13.43
CA LYS A 46 -5.08 8.29 12.19
C LYS A 46 -3.92 7.34 12.46
N GLU A 47 -3.76 6.36 11.56
CA GLU A 47 -2.65 5.43 11.68
C GLU A 47 -1.93 5.29 10.36
N PHE A 48 -0.69 4.85 10.43
CA PHE A 48 0.05 4.51 9.24
C PHE A 48 0.93 3.29 9.52
N LEU A 49 1.45 2.71 8.47
CA LEU A 49 2.23 1.50 8.55
C LEU A 49 3.65 1.78 8.14
N LEU A 50 4.60 1.39 8.98
CA LEU A 50 6.01 1.42 8.65
C LEU A 50 6.45 0.02 8.32
N PHE A 51 7.14 -0.17 7.22
CA PHE A 51 7.71 -1.47 6.91
C PHE A 51 9.01 -1.32 6.15
N PRO A 52 9.93 -2.29 6.27
CA PRO A 52 11.20 -2.19 5.58
C PRO A 52 11.00 -2.41 4.09
N GLN A 53 11.76 -1.68 3.29
CA GLN A 53 11.68 -1.80 1.85
C GLN A 53 12.00 -3.23 1.40
N ASP A 54 12.92 -3.88 2.09
CA ASP A 54 13.33 -5.24 1.75
C ASP A 54 12.25 -6.28 1.92
N LEU A 55 11.21 -5.95 2.67
CA LEU A 55 10.08 -6.83 2.82
C LEU A 55 9.39 -7.07 1.49
N LEU A 56 9.61 -6.19 0.53
CA LEU A 56 9.04 -6.34 -0.79
C LEU A 56 9.82 -7.29 -1.67
N ALA A 57 11.01 -7.62 -1.30
CA ALA A 57 11.92 -8.32 -2.17
C ALA A 57 11.48 -9.72 -2.58
N PRO A 58 10.86 -10.58 -1.77
CA PRO A 58 10.22 -11.75 -2.32
C PRO A 58 8.74 -11.56 -2.22
N ILE A 59 8.14 -10.84 -3.12
CA ILE A 59 6.77 -10.53 -2.99
C ILE A 59 5.95 -11.64 -3.45
N CYS A 60 5.98 -12.69 -2.75
CA CYS A 60 5.03 -13.76 -2.89
C CYS A 60 4.17 -13.83 -1.64
N ASP A 61 4.37 -12.91 -0.72
CA ASP A 61 3.63 -12.93 0.52
C ASP A 61 2.23 -12.39 0.29
N SER A 62 1.25 -13.21 0.53
CA SER A 62 -0.15 -12.84 0.34
C SER A 62 -0.56 -11.70 1.27
N ASP A 63 0.05 -11.61 2.46
CA ASP A 63 -0.26 -10.53 3.40
C ASP A 63 0.23 -9.20 2.86
N PHE A 64 1.42 -9.18 2.28
CA PHE A 64 1.92 -7.94 1.69
C PHE A 64 1.09 -7.52 0.48
N ARG A 65 0.69 -8.48 -0.35
CA ARG A 65 -0.19 -8.21 -1.47
C ARG A 65 -1.48 -7.54 -0.99
N LEU A 66 -2.07 -8.08 0.07
CA LEU A 66 -3.30 -7.54 0.62
C LEU A 66 -3.09 -6.12 1.14
N ILE A 67 -1.99 -5.87 1.84
CA ILE A 67 -1.67 -4.55 2.37
C ILE A 67 -1.55 -3.53 1.23
N LEU A 68 -0.82 -3.88 0.21
CA LEU A 68 -0.59 -2.95 -0.89
C LEU A 68 -1.86 -2.69 -1.71
N LEU A 69 -2.65 -3.73 -1.95
CA LEU A 69 -3.94 -3.57 -2.62
C LEU A 69 -4.89 -2.71 -1.78
N SER A 70 -4.90 -2.90 -0.47
CA SER A 70 -5.74 -2.10 0.42
C SER A 70 -5.33 -0.64 0.41
N ALA A 71 -4.03 -0.37 0.41
CA ALA A 71 -3.52 1.01 0.33
C ALA A 71 -3.91 1.65 -0.99
N MET A 72 -3.81 0.92 -2.09
CA MET A 72 -4.20 1.42 -3.41
C MET A 72 -5.69 1.73 -3.46
N ARG A 73 -6.52 0.80 -2.98
CA ARG A 73 -7.98 1.00 -2.97
C ARG A 73 -8.38 2.17 -2.11
N TYR A 74 -7.72 2.33 -0.96
CA TYR A 74 -7.98 3.48 -0.10
C TYR A 74 -7.61 4.79 -0.79
N ALA A 75 -6.51 4.81 -1.55
CA ALA A 75 -6.04 6.02 -2.21
C ALA A 75 -6.92 6.44 -3.40
N MET A 76 -7.58 5.48 -4.07
CA MET A 76 -8.43 5.79 -5.21
C MET A 76 -9.60 6.67 -4.80
N GLY A 77 -9.87 7.71 -5.56
CA GLY A 77 -10.94 8.66 -5.26
C GLY A 77 -10.61 9.72 -4.25
N ARG A 78 -9.41 9.66 -3.65
CA ARG A 78 -9.01 10.63 -2.65
C ARG A 78 -8.25 11.79 -3.28
N ASN A 79 -8.49 13.00 -2.76
CA ASN A 79 -7.78 14.18 -3.21
C ASN A 79 -6.75 14.59 -2.17
N THR A 80 -5.76 13.72 -1.98
CA THR A 80 -4.69 13.89 -0.99
C THR A 80 -3.37 13.54 -1.66
N CYS A 81 -2.30 13.43 -0.90
CA CYS A 81 -1.02 12.98 -1.45
C CYS A 81 -0.93 11.46 -1.57
N MET A 82 -1.87 10.72 -0.99
CA MET A 82 -1.84 9.25 -1.00
C MET A 82 -1.81 8.63 -2.40
N PRO A 83 -2.64 9.10 -3.36
CA PRO A 83 -2.58 8.51 -4.69
C PRO A 83 -1.18 8.58 -5.33
N ALA A 84 -0.52 9.73 -5.22
CA ALA A 84 0.81 9.88 -5.79
C ALA A 84 1.84 9.00 -5.10
N LEU A 85 1.77 8.91 -3.77
CA LEU A 85 2.69 8.08 -3.00
C LEU A 85 2.53 6.60 -3.33
N VAL A 86 1.30 6.11 -3.36
CA VAL A 86 1.02 4.72 -3.64
C VAL A 86 1.40 4.36 -5.06
N SER A 87 1.02 5.21 -6.02
CA SER A 87 1.35 4.97 -7.42
C SER A 87 2.85 4.92 -7.66
N ASP A 88 3.58 5.88 -7.08
CA ASP A 88 5.03 5.94 -7.22
C ASP A 88 5.68 4.71 -6.61
N TYR A 89 5.20 4.30 -5.44
CA TYR A 89 5.74 3.13 -4.77
C TYR A 89 5.55 1.86 -5.62
N ILE A 90 4.35 1.66 -6.14
CA ILE A 90 4.06 0.48 -6.96
C ILE A 90 4.92 0.49 -8.23
N LYS A 91 5.01 1.64 -8.91
CA LYS A 91 5.82 1.73 -10.12
C LYS A 91 7.28 1.42 -9.85
N ARG A 92 7.79 1.91 -8.72
CA ARG A 92 9.20 1.73 -8.39
C ARG A 92 9.56 0.29 -8.12
N HIS A 93 8.62 -0.48 -7.59
CA HIS A 93 8.84 -1.86 -7.20
C HIS A 93 8.15 -2.87 -8.10
N ILE A 94 7.69 -2.44 -9.27
CA ILE A 94 6.82 -3.25 -10.10
C ILE A 94 7.44 -4.58 -10.52
N ARG A 95 8.76 -4.63 -10.68
CA ARG A 95 9.45 -5.85 -11.07
C ARG A 95 9.41 -6.94 -10.01
N PHE A 96 9.20 -6.54 -8.76
CA PHE A 96 9.21 -7.47 -7.63
C PHE A 96 7.81 -7.87 -7.20
N LEU A 97 6.78 -7.30 -7.80
CA LEU A 97 5.40 -7.63 -7.46
C LEU A 97 5.00 -8.91 -8.19
N ASP A 98 4.23 -9.77 -7.53
CA ASP A 98 3.85 -11.03 -8.14
C ASP A 98 2.75 -10.85 -9.20
N ASP A 99 2.59 -11.86 -10.04
CA ASP A 99 1.63 -11.80 -11.15
C ASP A 99 0.21 -11.57 -10.64
N LYS A 100 -0.11 -12.15 -9.50
CA LYS A 100 -1.45 -12.02 -8.94
C LYS A 100 -1.72 -10.57 -8.51
N PHE A 101 -0.73 -9.91 -7.93
CA PHE A 101 -0.89 -8.50 -7.58
C PHE A 101 -1.11 -7.67 -8.83
N LEU A 102 -0.30 -7.89 -9.85
CA LEU A 102 -0.42 -7.10 -11.09
C LEU A 102 -1.81 -7.22 -11.69
N ALA A 103 -2.34 -8.44 -11.72
CA ALA A 103 -3.67 -8.68 -12.29
C ALA A 103 -4.77 -8.03 -11.45
N LEU A 104 -4.71 -8.19 -10.14
CA LEU A 104 -5.72 -7.64 -9.24
C LEU A 104 -5.69 -6.12 -9.23
N ALA A 105 -4.49 -5.53 -9.20
CA ALA A 105 -4.35 -4.08 -9.19
C ALA A 105 -4.84 -3.47 -10.50
N ALA A 106 -4.46 -4.06 -11.62
CA ALA A 106 -4.90 -3.57 -12.92
C ALA A 106 -6.42 -3.63 -13.03
N ASP A 107 -7.03 -4.72 -12.58
CA ASP A 107 -8.48 -4.87 -12.62
C ASP A 107 -9.20 -3.86 -11.73
N ASP A 108 -8.68 -3.62 -10.54
CA ASP A 108 -9.25 -2.63 -9.62
C ASP A 108 -9.19 -1.22 -10.21
N ILE A 109 -8.06 -0.85 -10.81
CA ILE A 109 -7.94 0.48 -11.41
C ILE A 109 -8.86 0.60 -12.61
N ARG A 110 -8.93 -0.42 -13.45
CA ARG A 110 -9.82 -0.40 -14.62
C ARG A 110 -11.27 -0.19 -14.21
N ARG A 111 -11.73 -0.94 -13.21
CA ARG A 111 -13.10 -0.80 -12.72
C ARG A 111 -13.36 0.58 -12.14
N HIS A 112 -12.39 1.07 -11.36
CA HIS A 112 -12.52 2.40 -10.75
C HIS A 112 -12.65 3.49 -11.82
N LEU A 113 -11.82 3.42 -12.85
CA LEU A 113 -11.87 4.42 -13.92
C LEU A 113 -13.14 4.29 -14.77
N GLU A 114 -13.66 3.07 -14.96
CA GLU A 114 -14.91 2.88 -15.68
C GLU A 114 -16.10 3.40 -14.90
N ASP A 115 -16.12 3.13 -13.59
CA ASP A 115 -17.31 3.42 -12.79
C ASP A 115 -17.32 4.81 -12.18
N TYR A 116 -16.13 5.38 -11.91
CA TYR A 116 -16.03 6.61 -11.15
C TYR A 116 -15.13 7.68 -11.77
N ALA A 117 -14.86 7.59 -13.08
CA ALA A 117 -13.95 8.52 -13.72
C ALA A 117 -14.32 9.98 -13.49
N GLU A 118 -15.60 10.28 -13.48
CA GLU A 118 -16.08 11.65 -13.32
C GLU A 118 -15.81 12.22 -11.94
N HIS A 119 -15.65 11.35 -10.95
CA HIS A 119 -15.44 11.75 -9.57
C HIS A 119 -14.00 11.52 -9.10
N GLU A 120 -13.16 10.98 -9.97
CA GLU A 120 -11.78 10.71 -9.61
C GLU A 120 -10.94 11.99 -9.78
N PRO A 121 -10.31 12.50 -8.69
CA PRO A 121 -9.50 13.71 -8.78
C PRO A 121 -8.25 13.55 -9.64
N ASN A 122 -7.73 12.33 -9.76
CA ASN A 122 -6.46 12.07 -10.44
C ASN A 122 -6.57 10.96 -11.46
N PRO A 123 -7.43 11.10 -12.49
CA PRO A 123 -7.65 10.00 -13.42
C PRO A 123 -6.39 9.65 -14.22
N ASN A 124 -5.58 10.66 -14.57
CA ASN A 124 -4.36 10.40 -15.35
C ASN A 124 -3.31 9.66 -14.54
N LEU A 125 -3.25 9.89 -13.26
CA LEU A 125 -2.33 9.17 -12.37
C LEU A 125 -2.66 7.68 -12.35
N TRP A 126 -3.93 7.36 -12.17
CA TRP A 126 -4.36 5.96 -12.14
C TRP A 126 -4.25 5.30 -13.51
N GLN A 127 -4.53 6.04 -14.58
CA GLN A 127 -4.34 5.52 -15.92
C GLN A 127 -2.86 5.20 -16.16
N GLY A 128 -1.97 6.09 -15.72
CA GLY A 128 -0.54 5.84 -15.84
C GLY A 128 -0.07 4.61 -15.08
N LEU A 129 -0.61 4.41 -13.88
CA LEU A 129 -0.28 3.19 -13.13
C LEU A 129 -0.84 1.95 -13.80
N PHE A 130 -2.07 2.02 -14.31
CA PHE A 130 -2.68 0.92 -15.04
C PHE A 130 -1.81 0.53 -16.25
N ASP A 131 -1.37 1.52 -17.01
CA ASP A 131 -0.52 1.28 -18.18
C ASP A 131 0.79 0.61 -17.80
N ALA A 132 1.39 1.02 -16.68
CA ALA A 132 2.62 0.41 -16.17
C ALA A 132 2.41 -1.04 -15.75
N LEU A 133 1.29 -1.32 -15.09
CA LEU A 133 0.94 -2.68 -14.68
C LEU A 133 0.73 -3.59 -15.88
N GLU A 134 0.03 -3.10 -16.89
CA GLU A 134 -0.18 -3.87 -18.11
C GLU A 134 1.12 -4.11 -18.87
N ALA A 135 1.98 -3.12 -18.93
CA ALA A 135 3.27 -3.26 -19.61
C ALA A 135 4.12 -4.34 -18.91
N GLU A 136 4.11 -4.37 -17.60
CA GLU A 136 4.85 -5.39 -16.85
C GLU A 136 4.26 -6.78 -17.07
N GLN A 137 2.95 -6.89 -17.10
CA GLN A 137 2.28 -8.16 -17.39
C GLN A 137 2.67 -8.68 -18.78
N ARG A 138 2.68 -7.79 -19.78
CA ARG A 138 3.09 -8.17 -21.14
C ARG A 138 4.55 -8.60 -21.20
N ALA A 139 5.40 -7.92 -20.44
CA ALA A 139 6.82 -8.27 -20.41
C ALA A 139 7.10 -9.65 -19.84
N ARG A 140 6.21 -10.12 -18.97
CA ARG A 140 6.33 -11.45 -18.34
C ARG A 140 5.67 -12.57 -19.13
N ALA A 141 4.86 -12.20 -20.08
CA ALA A 141 4.11 -13.18 -20.85
C ALA A 141 4.97 -13.94 -21.86
#